data_3eee63ae08fe492baf8d9a0972780d3b
#
_entry.id   3eee63ae08fe492baf8d9a0972780d3b
#
_cell.length_a   1.000
_cell.length_b   1.000
_cell.length_c   1.000
_cell.angle_alpha   90.00
_cell.angle_beta   90.00
_cell.angle_gamma   90.00
#
_symmetry.space_group_name_H-M   'P 1'
#
loop_
_entity.id
_entity.type
_entity.pdbx_description
1 polymer ?
#
loop_
_entity_poly.entity_id
_entity_poly.type
_entity_poly.pdbx_seq_one_letter_code
_entity_poly.pdbx_strand_id
1 'polypeptide(L)'
;MRLILITITILISTICMGQSPTAAGIYYLENVMETASGFKLNEDNTFEFFFSQGALDRTGSGTWQQNGEQIIFNSNGKREKGFIMVTSRKKGTPDKVVAVKDPNTIMPSFVYARLISGANTTDFQKMTNEGETTFKFDNPEKIELLFELCPEMIHTFEPEHPGDNYFEFNFNPKIMDVWFEQFTLNLSDNRLKGSNPVLKGEEFGEFEYVKSK
;
A
#
# COMPACT_ATOMS: atom_id res chain seq x y z
N MET A 1 -10.83 -61.09 -54.74
CA MET A 1 -9.97 -60.02 -54.23
C MET A 1 -10.87 -58.84 -53.87
N ARG A 2 -11.21 -58.68 -52.55
CA ARG A 2 -12.10 -57.59 -52.07
C ARG A 2 -11.20 -56.50 -51.48
N LEU A 3 -11.22 -55.29 -52.07
CA LEU A 3 -10.58 -54.12 -51.58
C LEU A 3 -11.46 -53.54 -50.43
N ILE A 4 -10.92 -53.50 -49.21
CA ILE A 4 -11.54 -52.82 -48.08
C ILE A 4 -11.03 -51.35 -48.05
N LEU A 5 -11.89 -50.43 -48.37
CA LEU A 5 -11.66 -48.97 -48.24
C LEU A 5 -11.83 -48.58 -46.81
N ILE A 6 -10.74 -48.31 -46.11
CA ILE A 6 -10.78 -47.77 -44.75
C ILE A 6 -10.85 -46.24 -44.83
N THR A 7 -12.04 -45.69 -44.56
CA THR A 7 -12.24 -44.24 -44.46
C THR A 7 -11.85 -43.81 -43.05
N ILE A 8 -10.70 -43.18 -42.92
CA ILE A 8 -10.28 -42.53 -41.64
C ILE A 8 -11.01 -41.18 -41.53
N THR A 9 -12.03 -41.14 -40.68
CA THR A 9 -12.68 -39.91 -40.33
C THR A 9 -11.85 -39.20 -39.25
N ILE A 10 -11.08 -38.18 -39.63
CA ILE A 10 -10.37 -37.31 -38.68
C ILE A 10 -11.38 -36.40 -38.02
N LEU A 11 -11.70 -36.69 -36.76
CA LEU A 11 -12.52 -35.84 -35.90
C LEU A 11 -11.66 -34.64 -35.46
N ILE A 12 -11.73 -33.54 -36.17
CA ILE A 12 -11.13 -32.27 -35.74
C ILE A 12 -12.02 -31.71 -34.64
N SER A 13 -11.65 -32.01 -33.39
CA SER A 13 -12.21 -31.30 -32.22
C SER A 13 -11.65 -29.88 -32.24
N THR A 14 -12.41 -28.95 -32.80
CA THR A 14 -12.20 -27.50 -32.58
C THR A 14 -12.39 -27.22 -31.09
N ILE A 15 -11.27 -27.13 -30.36
CA ILE A 15 -11.27 -26.55 -29.02
C ILE A 15 -11.68 -25.08 -29.22
N CYS A 16 -12.94 -24.81 -29.02
CA CYS A 16 -13.43 -23.45 -28.88
C CYS A 16 -12.81 -22.88 -27.59
N MET A 17 -11.63 -22.29 -27.69
CA MET A 17 -11.10 -21.43 -26.64
C MET A 17 -12.06 -20.24 -26.57
N GLY A 18 -13.09 -20.36 -25.75
CA GLY A 18 -13.88 -19.23 -25.32
C GLY A 18 -12.89 -18.21 -24.78
N GLN A 19 -12.75 -17.09 -25.47
CA GLN A 19 -12.01 -15.96 -24.93
C GLN A 19 -12.69 -15.58 -23.61
N SER A 20 -12.03 -15.89 -22.49
CA SER A 20 -12.45 -15.33 -21.22
C SER A 20 -12.52 -13.83 -21.40
N PRO A 21 -13.61 -13.16 -20.98
CA PRO A 21 -13.69 -11.70 -21.10
C PRO A 21 -12.43 -11.12 -20.51
N THR A 22 -11.71 -10.29 -21.27
CA THR A 22 -10.49 -9.68 -20.80
C THR A 22 -10.80 -8.86 -19.53
N ALA A 23 -10.06 -9.15 -18.47
CA ALA A 23 -10.16 -8.38 -17.22
C ALA A 23 -9.68 -6.93 -17.38
N ALA A 24 -8.93 -6.64 -18.46
CA ALA A 24 -8.47 -5.28 -18.73
C ALA A 24 -9.64 -4.30 -18.85
N GLY A 25 -9.47 -3.10 -18.26
CA GLY A 25 -10.50 -2.05 -18.22
C GLY A 25 -10.39 -1.18 -16.98
N ILE A 26 -11.29 -0.23 -16.85
CA ILE A 26 -11.35 0.68 -15.70
C ILE A 26 -12.53 0.27 -14.82
N TYR A 27 -12.28 0.14 -13.53
CA TYR A 27 -13.24 -0.28 -12.53
C TYR A 27 -13.35 0.79 -11.44
N TYR A 28 -14.56 1.25 -11.15
CA TYR A 28 -14.84 2.26 -10.14
C TYR A 28 -15.58 1.67 -8.96
N LEU A 29 -15.18 2.07 -7.75
CA LEU A 29 -15.85 1.72 -6.50
C LEU A 29 -17.29 2.27 -6.51
N GLU A 30 -18.25 1.44 -6.14
CA GLU A 30 -19.66 1.84 -6.01
C GLU A 30 -20.14 1.74 -4.56
N ASN A 31 -21.19 2.49 -4.26
CA ASN A 31 -21.95 2.47 -3.01
C ASN A 31 -21.14 2.86 -1.74
N VAL A 32 -20.04 3.60 -1.87
CA VAL A 32 -19.31 4.17 -0.75
C VAL A 32 -19.40 5.69 -0.82
N MET A 33 -20.07 6.30 0.18
CA MET A 33 -20.29 7.75 0.22
C MET A 33 -18.97 8.49 0.39
N GLU A 34 -18.86 9.67 -0.23
CA GLU A 34 -17.73 10.60 -0.12
C GLU A 34 -16.35 9.99 -0.48
N THR A 35 -16.36 8.84 -1.20
CA THR A 35 -15.14 8.13 -1.57
C THR A 35 -15.12 7.86 -3.07
N ALA A 36 -14.05 8.26 -3.75
CA ALA A 36 -13.74 7.85 -5.10
C ALA A 36 -12.54 6.90 -5.07
N SER A 37 -12.68 5.72 -5.66
CA SER A 37 -11.60 4.75 -5.75
C SER A 37 -11.77 3.88 -6.98
N GLY A 38 -10.68 3.31 -7.50
CA GLY A 38 -10.79 2.43 -8.65
C GLY A 38 -9.47 1.82 -9.07
N PHE A 39 -9.60 0.86 -9.98
CA PHE A 39 -8.51 0.16 -10.63
C PHE A 39 -8.59 0.35 -12.14
N LYS A 40 -7.47 0.66 -12.77
CA LYS A 40 -7.29 0.58 -14.22
C LYS A 40 -6.35 -0.59 -14.52
N LEU A 41 -6.88 -1.62 -15.16
CA LEU A 41 -6.15 -2.80 -15.60
C LEU A 41 -5.81 -2.63 -17.07
N ASN A 42 -4.53 -2.49 -17.38
CA ASN A 42 -4.03 -2.34 -18.75
C ASN A 42 -3.84 -3.72 -19.42
N GLU A 43 -3.90 -3.76 -20.74
CA GLU A 43 -3.72 -5.00 -21.55
C GLU A 43 -2.32 -5.58 -21.44
N ASP A 44 -1.32 -4.78 -21.05
CA ASP A 44 0.06 -5.19 -20.82
C ASP A 44 0.30 -5.79 -19.42
N ASN A 45 -0.78 -6.09 -18.68
CA ASN A 45 -0.78 -6.59 -17.31
C ASN A 45 -0.24 -5.60 -16.27
N THR A 46 -0.11 -4.31 -16.57
CA THR A 46 0.12 -3.28 -15.57
C THR A 46 -1.21 -2.78 -14.99
N PHE A 47 -1.20 -2.24 -13.78
CA PHE A 47 -2.37 -1.59 -13.20
C PHE A 47 -2.01 -0.26 -12.56
N GLU A 48 -3.03 0.59 -12.46
CA GLU A 48 -3.05 1.81 -11.68
C GLU A 48 -4.23 1.75 -10.71
N PHE A 49 -4.01 2.18 -9.48
CA PHE A 49 -5.01 2.30 -8.43
C PHE A 49 -5.08 3.77 -7.98
N PHE A 50 -6.26 4.24 -7.69
CA PHE A 50 -6.46 5.53 -7.04
C PHE A 50 -7.49 5.43 -5.93
N PHE A 51 -7.34 6.30 -4.96
CA PHE A 51 -8.25 6.47 -3.84
C PHE A 51 -8.28 7.95 -3.46
N SER A 52 -9.48 8.49 -3.23
CA SER A 52 -9.71 9.87 -2.78
C SER A 52 -10.87 9.91 -1.80
N GLN A 53 -10.65 10.47 -0.62
CA GLN A 53 -11.68 10.70 0.39
C GLN A 53 -11.37 11.99 1.16
N GLY A 54 -12.22 12.99 1.02
CA GLY A 54 -11.94 14.32 1.57
C GLY A 54 -10.67 14.92 0.97
N ALA A 55 -9.68 15.22 1.83
CA ALA A 55 -8.37 15.73 1.42
C ALA A 55 -7.30 14.63 1.27
N LEU A 56 -7.67 13.36 1.43
CA LEU A 56 -6.75 12.24 1.34
C LEU A 56 -6.79 11.64 -0.06
N ASP A 57 -5.72 11.84 -0.84
CA ASP A 57 -5.50 11.20 -2.12
C ASP A 57 -4.36 10.21 -2.02
N ARG A 58 -4.59 8.98 -2.51
CA ARG A 58 -3.59 7.91 -2.54
C ARG A 58 -3.59 7.21 -3.88
N THR A 59 -2.43 6.77 -4.31
CA THR A 59 -2.27 6.03 -5.57
C THR A 59 -1.47 4.76 -5.36
N GLY A 60 -1.56 3.85 -6.31
CA GLY A 60 -0.74 2.65 -6.33
C GLY A 60 -0.62 2.11 -7.75
N SER A 61 0.41 1.32 -8.00
CA SER A 61 0.63 0.74 -9.32
C SER A 61 1.45 -0.54 -9.22
N GLY A 62 1.48 -1.28 -10.32
CA GLY A 62 2.25 -2.50 -10.41
C GLY A 62 1.80 -3.38 -11.57
N THR A 63 1.80 -4.69 -11.33
CA THR A 63 1.33 -5.69 -12.28
C THR A 63 0.13 -6.45 -11.71
N TRP A 64 -0.75 -6.89 -12.60
CA TRP A 64 -1.85 -7.78 -12.28
C TRP A 64 -1.77 -9.06 -13.08
N GLN A 65 -2.36 -10.11 -12.53
CA GLN A 65 -2.53 -11.39 -13.23
C GLN A 65 -3.90 -11.98 -12.89
N GLN A 66 -4.48 -12.70 -13.85
CA GLN A 66 -5.73 -13.40 -13.65
C GLN A 66 -5.46 -14.90 -13.42
N ASN A 67 -6.07 -15.44 -12.36
CA ASN A 67 -6.07 -16.86 -12.06
C ASN A 67 -7.53 -17.31 -11.84
N GLY A 68 -8.14 -17.86 -12.90
CA GLY A 68 -9.57 -18.13 -12.89
C GLY A 68 -10.40 -16.85 -12.72
N GLU A 69 -11.19 -16.78 -11.66
CA GLU A 69 -11.97 -15.60 -11.29
C GLU A 69 -11.18 -14.59 -10.43
N GLN A 70 -9.98 -14.94 -9.99
CA GLN A 70 -9.17 -14.06 -9.14
C GLN A 70 -8.27 -13.15 -9.96
N ILE A 71 -8.27 -11.87 -9.62
CA ILE A 71 -7.30 -10.88 -10.09
C ILE A 71 -6.36 -10.59 -8.94
N ILE A 72 -5.07 -10.81 -9.16
CA ILE A 72 -4.01 -10.68 -8.16
C ILE A 72 -3.13 -9.49 -8.54
N PHE A 73 -2.93 -8.58 -7.60
CA PHE A 73 -2.18 -7.33 -7.78
C PHE A 73 -0.87 -7.37 -6.99
N ASN A 74 0.22 -6.94 -7.62
CA ASN A 74 1.51 -6.81 -6.98
C ASN A 74 2.19 -5.49 -7.40
N SER A 75 2.63 -4.71 -6.43
CA SER A 75 3.48 -3.54 -6.71
C SER A 75 4.88 -3.97 -7.15
N ASN A 76 5.52 -3.15 -7.96
CA ASN A 76 6.86 -3.43 -8.47
C ASN A 76 7.95 -3.04 -7.48
N GLY A 77 9.01 -3.84 -7.40
CA GLY A 77 10.20 -3.56 -6.60
C GLY A 77 10.04 -3.91 -5.13
N LYS A 78 10.61 -3.08 -4.26
CA LYS A 78 10.58 -3.20 -2.81
C LYS A 78 9.71 -2.11 -2.21
N ARG A 79 8.93 -2.44 -1.17
CA ARG A 79 8.25 -1.42 -0.36
C ARG A 79 9.28 -0.55 0.35
N GLU A 80 9.25 0.73 0.06
CA GLU A 80 10.14 1.70 0.68
C GLU A 80 9.59 2.15 2.04
N LYS A 81 10.50 2.63 2.91
CA LYS A 81 10.09 3.28 4.15
C LYS A 81 9.47 4.64 3.81
N GLY A 82 8.39 5.01 4.49
CA GLY A 82 7.71 6.30 4.29
C GLY A 82 8.47 7.52 4.81
N PHE A 83 9.59 7.31 5.53
CA PHE A 83 10.46 8.36 6.03
C PHE A 83 11.91 8.07 5.66
N ILE A 84 12.69 9.15 5.55
CA ILE A 84 14.13 9.14 5.30
C ILE A 84 14.79 9.80 6.51
N MET A 85 15.68 9.07 7.22
CA MET A 85 16.49 9.67 8.28
C MET A 85 17.53 10.59 7.65
N VAL A 86 17.52 11.86 8.04
CA VAL A 86 18.43 12.89 7.54
C VAL A 86 19.59 13.10 8.50
N THR A 87 19.31 13.01 9.80
CA THR A 87 20.31 13.24 10.84
C THR A 87 20.03 12.34 12.05
N SER A 88 21.08 11.71 12.54
CA SER A 88 21.17 11.11 13.86
C SER A 88 22.40 11.68 14.53
N ARG A 89 22.25 12.35 15.69
CA ARG A 89 23.38 13.03 16.35
C ARG A 89 23.18 13.25 17.84
N LYS A 90 24.24 13.47 18.56
CA LYS A 90 24.23 13.90 19.95
C LYS A 90 24.04 15.42 20.06
N LYS A 91 23.07 15.86 20.85
CA LYS A 91 22.90 17.24 21.32
C LYS A 91 23.23 17.37 22.81
N GLY A 92 23.47 18.58 23.27
CA GLY A 92 23.84 18.88 24.67
C GLY A 92 22.67 18.81 25.68
N THR A 93 21.59 18.11 25.37
CA THR A 93 20.42 17.87 26.22
C THR A 93 20.32 16.38 26.57
N PRO A 94 19.86 16.00 27.78
CA PRO A 94 19.61 14.60 28.11
C PRO A 94 18.39 14.00 27.37
N ASP A 95 17.45 14.85 26.99
CA ASP A 95 16.21 14.42 26.33
C ASP A 95 16.47 13.91 24.91
N LYS A 96 15.64 12.98 24.46
CA LYS A 96 15.65 12.46 23.09
C LYS A 96 14.62 13.23 22.28
N VAL A 97 15.03 13.80 21.17
CA VAL A 97 14.16 14.58 20.26
C VAL A 97 14.03 13.83 18.96
N VAL A 98 12.79 13.63 18.54
CA VAL A 98 12.45 13.11 17.21
C VAL A 98 11.76 14.24 16.45
N ALA A 99 12.29 14.56 15.26
CA ALA A 99 11.80 15.64 14.42
C ALA A 99 11.45 15.11 13.02
N VAL A 100 10.35 15.56 12.46
CA VAL A 100 10.02 15.38 11.04
C VAL A 100 9.89 16.77 10.40
N LYS A 101 10.61 16.99 9.32
CA LYS A 101 10.61 18.26 8.59
C LYS A 101 9.96 18.07 7.21
N ASP A 102 9.13 19.04 6.85
CA ASP A 102 8.44 19.07 5.56
C ASP A 102 8.14 20.52 5.16
N PRO A 103 8.19 20.88 3.87
CA PRO A 103 7.76 22.20 3.40
C PRO A 103 6.30 22.50 3.73
N ASN A 104 5.44 21.48 3.75
CA ASN A 104 4.08 21.57 4.26
C ASN A 104 4.11 21.37 5.78
N THR A 105 4.09 22.47 6.53
CA THR A 105 4.21 22.48 8.00
C THR A 105 3.07 21.76 8.74
N ILE A 106 1.97 21.44 8.07
CA ILE A 106 0.84 20.71 8.66
C ILE A 106 1.13 19.19 8.69
N MET A 107 1.80 18.65 7.67
CA MET A 107 2.03 17.21 7.53
C MET A 107 2.74 16.55 8.73
N PRO A 108 3.77 17.14 9.33
CA PRO A 108 4.42 16.55 10.50
C PRO A 108 3.50 16.37 11.72
N SER A 109 2.44 17.19 11.86
CA SER A 109 1.48 17.05 12.97
C SER A 109 0.62 15.78 12.92
N PHE A 110 0.63 15.05 11.80
CA PHE A 110 0.00 13.73 11.65
C PHE A 110 0.97 12.57 11.92
N VAL A 111 2.18 12.85 12.39
CA VAL A 111 3.17 11.82 12.70
C VAL A 111 3.19 11.54 14.19
N TYR A 112 3.30 10.26 14.52
CA TYR A 112 3.56 9.76 15.87
C TYR A 112 4.92 9.11 15.90
N ALA A 113 5.63 9.26 17.01
CA ALA A 113 6.91 8.61 17.25
C ALA A 113 6.89 7.84 18.57
N ARG A 114 7.69 6.78 18.66
CA ARG A 114 8.03 6.12 19.90
C ARG A 114 9.47 5.61 19.87
N LEU A 115 10.02 5.36 21.05
CA LEU A 115 11.39 4.86 21.26
C LEU A 115 11.36 3.47 21.90
N ILE A 116 12.31 2.63 21.50
CA ILE A 116 12.46 1.25 21.98
C ILE A 116 13.92 1.02 22.39
N SER A 117 14.13 0.36 23.53
CA SER A 117 15.43 -0.14 24.00
C SER A 117 15.22 -1.48 24.72
N GLY A 118 15.65 -2.58 24.12
CA GLY A 118 15.39 -3.92 24.61
C GLY A 118 13.89 -4.19 24.78
N ALA A 119 13.47 -4.49 26.02
CA ALA A 119 12.05 -4.70 26.36
C ALA A 119 11.31 -3.39 26.72
N ASN A 120 12.02 -2.26 26.84
CA ASN A 120 11.42 -0.98 27.21
C ASN A 120 10.92 -0.26 25.95
N THR A 121 9.67 0.21 25.99
CA THR A 121 9.04 0.93 24.87
C THR A 121 8.22 2.08 25.42
N THR A 122 8.34 3.25 24.81
CA THR A 122 7.43 4.37 25.11
C THR A 122 6.10 4.19 24.38
N ASP A 123 5.06 4.90 24.84
CA ASP A 123 3.86 5.07 24.03
C ASP A 123 4.16 5.92 22.80
N PHE A 124 3.33 5.76 21.75
CA PHE A 124 3.34 6.67 20.63
C PHE A 124 2.93 8.07 21.05
N GLN A 125 3.78 9.06 20.79
CA GLN A 125 3.51 10.46 21.04
C GLN A 125 3.36 11.21 19.74
N LYS A 126 2.26 11.98 19.62
CA LYS A 126 2.01 12.83 18.45
C LYS A 126 3.02 13.97 18.40
N MET A 127 3.48 14.32 17.23
CA MET A 127 4.35 15.48 17.05
C MET A 127 3.59 16.78 17.26
N THR A 128 4.31 17.80 17.71
CA THR A 128 3.80 19.18 17.80
C THR A 128 3.60 19.75 16.38
N ASN A 129 3.02 20.94 16.30
CA ASN A 129 2.89 21.65 15.03
C ASN A 129 4.24 22.04 14.41
N GLU A 130 5.30 22.11 15.23
CA GLU A 130 6.67 22.33 14.78
C GLU A 130 7.32 21.06 14.21
N GLY A 131 6.60 19.92 14.26
CA GLY A 131 7.05 18.63 13.77
C GLY A 131 8.09 17.99 14.67
N GLU A 132 7.99 18.17 16.00
CA GLU A 132 8.92 17.60 16.98
C GLU A 132 8.17 16.94 18.14
N THR A 133 8.78 15.92 18.72
CA THR A 133 8.36 15.35 20.01
C THR A 133 9.60 14.98 20.83
N THR A 134 9.46 15.01 22.16
CA THR A 134 10.56 14.86 23.10
C THR A 134 10.27 13.74 24.10
N PHE A 135 11.24 12.88 24.34
CA PHE A 135 11.14 11.74 25.23
C PHE A 135 12.19 11.81 26.34
N LYS A 136 11.77 11.46 27.55
CA LYS A 136 12.68 11.08 28.63
C LYS A 136 12.89 9.57 28.55
N PHE A 137 13.94 9.18 27.89
CA PHE A 137 14.22 7.77 27.59
C PHE A 137 15.72 7.53 27.46
N ASP A 138 16.22 6.40 27.95
CA ASP A 138 17.63 6.08 27.92
C ASP A 138 17.98 5.21 26.72
N ASN A 139 19.05 5.62 26.02
CA ASN A 139 19.72 4.85 24.95
C ASN A 139 18.76 4.12 24.00
N PRO A 140 17.99 4.84 23.18
CA PRO A 140 17.09 4.21 22.23
C PRO A 140 17.90 3.38 21.23
N GLU A 141 17.47 2.14 21.04
CA GLU A 141 17.98 1.24 19.99
C GLU A 141 17.18 1.38 18.69
N LYS A 142 15.90 1.78 18.83
CA LYS A 142 15.01 1.98 17.68
C LYS A 142 14.13 3.20 17.88
N ILE A 143 13.88 3.86 16.76
CA ILE A 143 12.89 4.91 16.61
C ILE A 143 11.80 4.38 15.69
N GLU A 144 10.57 4.42 16.12
CA GLU A 144 9.43 4.07 15.26
C GLU A 144 8.59 5.29 14.97
N LEU A 145 8.23 5.43 13.69
CA LEU A 145 7.37 6.48 13.18
C LEU A 145 6.10 5.86 12.59
N LEU A 146 4.96 6.44 12.92
CA LEU A 146 3.65 6.12 12.36
C LEU A 146 3.06 7.38 11.74
N PHE A 147 2.61 7.29 10.49
CA PHE A 147 1.90 8.36 9.82
C PHE A 147 0.39 8.11 9.86
N GLU A 148 -0.35 9.00 10.49
CA GLU A 148 -1.79 8.85 10.73
C GLU A 148 -2.61 8.67 9.44
N LEU A 149 -2.17 9.30 8.33
CA LEU A 149 -2.83 9.19 7.04
C LEU A 149 -2.51 7.88 6.29
N CYS A 150 -1.48 7.15 6.73
CA CYS A 150 -1.07 5.85 6.19
C CYS A 150 -0.74 4.88 7.34
N PRO A 151 -1.73 4.51 8.18
CA PRO A 151 -1.49 3.80 9.43
C PRO A 151 -1.15 2.31 9.26
N GLU A 152 -1.19 1.82 8.04
CA GLU A 152 -0.92 0.41 7.74
C GLU A 152 0.54 0.00 7.88
N MET A 153 1.46 0.96 8.16
CA MET A 153 2.88 0.68 8.29
C MET A 153 3.55 1.51 9.38
N ILE A 154 4.22 0.84 10.30
CA ILE A 154 5.15 1.44 11.25
C ILE A 154 6.55 1.39 10.64
N HIS A 155 7.24 2.52 10.63
CA HIS A 155 8.58 2.66 10.05
C HIS A 155 9.63 2.67 11.15
N THR A 156 10.49 1.65 11.16
CA THR A 156 11.53 1.46 12.19
C THR A 156 12.89 1.92 11.69
N PHE A 157 13.61 2.68 12.51
CA PHE A 157 14.96 3.18 12.28
C PHE A 157 15.86 2.89 13.48
N GLU A 158 17.15 2.84 13.25
CA GLU A 158 18.15 2.70 14.30
C GLU A 158 19.00 3.99 14.36
N PRO A 159 19.39 4.47 15.55
CA PRO A 159 20.36 5.55 15.68
C PRO A 159 21.66 5.23 14.93
N GLU A 160 22.30 6.24 14.33
CA GLU A 160 23.57 6.04 13.62
C GLU A 160 24.71 5.72 14.59
N HIS A 161 24.66 6.32 15.79
CA HIS A 161 25.68 6.08 16.83
C HIS A 161 25.04 5.88 18.21
N PRO A 162 25.66 5.05 19.06
CA PRO A 162 25.26 4.95 20.45
C PRO A 162 25.34 6.31 21.17
N GLY A 163 24.28 6.68 21.85
CA GLY A 163 24.18 7.93 22.60
C GLY A 163 23.66 9.12 21.79
N ASP A 164 23.33 8.96 20.53
CA ASP A 164 22.56 9.94 19.78
C ASP A 164 21.22 10.22 20.48
N ASN A 165 20.80 11.48 20.42
CA ASN A 165 19.59 11.92 21.10
C ASN A 165 18.77 12.96 20.31
N TYR A 166 19.15 13.21 19.06
CA TYR A 166 18.39 14.02 18.11
C TYR A 166 18.31 13.27 16.78
N PHE A 167 17.10 13.00 16.33
CA PHE A 167 16.80 12.22 15.14
C PHE A 167 15.88 13.05 14.24
N GLU A 168 16.34 13.36 13.04
CA GLU A 168 15.59 14.17 12.08
C GLU A 168 15.26 13.35 10.83
N PHE A 169 14.02 13.47 10.40
CA PHE A 169 13.46 12.75 9.27
C PHE A 169 12.77 13.70 8.31
N ASN A 170 12.79 13.34 7.03
CA ASN A 170 11.91 13.89 6.00
C ASN A 170 10.92 12.82 5.55
N PHE A 171 9.79 13.23 5.01
CA PHE A 171 8.90 12.29 4.31
C PHE A 171 9.58 11.75 3.04
N ASN A 172 9.40 10.46 2.78
CA ASN A 172 9.64 9.90 1.47
C ASN A 172 8.49 10.36 0.55
N PRO A 173 8.75 10.84 -0.68
CA PRO A 173 7.70 11.23 -1.62
C PRO A 173 6.64 10.14 -1.88
N LYS A 174 6.99 8.87 -1.64
CA LYS A 174 6.10 7.73 -1.81
C LYS A 174 5.33 7.31 -0.55
N ILE A 175 5.35 8.12 0.52
CA ILE A 175 4.69 7.75 1.78
C ILE A 175 3.19 7.51 1.62
N MET A 176 2.56 8.18 0.65
CA MET A 176 1.14 8.04 0.34
C MET A 176 0.84 6.89 -0.63
N ASP A 177 1.86 6.23 -1.21
CA ASP A 177 1.65 5.15 -2.16
C ASP A 177 1.05 3.93 -1.45
N VAL A 178 0.03 3.35 -2.08
CA VAL A 178 -0.57 2.08 -1.65
C VAL A 178 0.26 0.94 -2.20
N TRP A 179 0.76 0.08 -1.31
CA TRP A 179 1.55 -1.08 -1.67
C TRP A 179 0.68 -2.32 -1.79
N PHE A 180 0.80 -3.02 -2.89
CA PHE A 180 0.09 -4.25 -3.19
C PHE A 180 1.06 -5.44 -3.11
N GLU A 181 0.70 -6.45 -2.31
CA GLU A 181 1.44 -7.70 -2.19
C GLU A 181 0.43 -8.85 -2.14
N GLN A 182 0.32 -9.58 -3.24
CA GLN A 182 -0.67 -10.64 -3.42
C GLN A 182 -2.11 -10.19 -3.08
N PHE A 183 -2.42 -8.90 -3.31
CA PHE A 183 -3.75 -8.38 -3.09
C PHE A 183 -4.72 -8.95 -4.13
N THR A 184 -5.83 -9.51 -3.68
CA THR A 184 -6.73 -10.28 -4.55
C THR A 184 -8.14 -9.72 -4.53
N LEU A 185 -8.73 -9.58 -5.73
CA LEU A 185 -10.15 -9.32 -5.94
C LEU A 185 -10.74 -10.41 -6.83
N ASN A 186 -12.02 -10.72 -6.66
CA ASN A 186 -12.74 -11.70 -7.47
C ASN A 186 -13.46 -10.99 -8.63
N LEU A 187 -13.21 -11.44 -9.86
CA LEU A 187 -13.85 -10.94 -11.07
C LEU A 187 -15.12 -11.77 -11.35
N SER A 188 -16.27 -11.12 -11.36
CA SER A 188 -17.56 -11.71 -11.76
C SER A 188 -18.42 -10.64 -12.44
N ASP A 189 -19.03 -10.95 -13.57
CA ASP A 189 -19.98 -10.09 -14.29
C ASP A 189 -19.48 -8.65 -14.51
N ASN A 190 -18.22 -8.48 -14.92
CA ASN A 190 -17.55 -7.17 -15.08
C ASN A 190 -17.44 -6.36 -13.76
N ARG A 191 -17.37 -7.04 -12.64
CA ARG A 191 -17.17 -6.46 -11.31
C ARG A 191 -15.97 -7.09 -10.64
N LEU A 192 -15.16 -6.27 -9.96
CA LEU A 192 -14.16 -6.76 -9.03
C LEU A 192 -14.71 -6.65 -7.61
N LYS A 193 -14.70 -7.75 -6.86
CA LYS A 193 -15.26 -7.84 -5.52
C LYS A 193 -14.20 -8.27 -4.51
N GLY A 194 -14.21 -7.67 -3.34
CA GLY A 194 -13.32 -8.00 -2.23
C GLY A 194 -13.02 -6.83 -1.31
N SER A 195 -11.86 -6.86 -0.65
CA SER A 195 -11.45 -5.80 0.27
C SER A 195 -11.05 -4.52 -0.49
N ASN A 196 -11.10 -3.37 0.21
CA ASN A 196 -10.51 -2.13 -0.30
C ASN A 196 -9.06 -2.01 0.25
N PRO A 197 -8.08 -1.58 -0.55
CA PRO A 197 -6.69 -1.47 -0.10
C PRO A 197 -6.48 -0.45 1.02
N VAL A 198 -7.34 0.59 1.09
CA VAL A 198 -7.21 1.72 2.02
C VAL A 198 -8.26 1.67 3.13
N LEU A 199 -9.54 1.48 2.78
CA LEU A 199 -10.62 1.37 3.75
C LEU A 199 -10.54 0.00 4.45
N LYS A 200 -10.34 0.02 5.76
CA LYS A 200 -10.26 -1.18 6.59
C LYS A 200 -11.29 -1.08 7.70
N GLY A 201 -12.01 -2.16 7.94
CA GLY A 201 -13.00 -2.27 8.99
C GLY A 201 -14.04 -3.31 8.62
N GLU A 202 -14.46 -4.12 9.59
CA GLU A 202 -15.51 -5.14 9.40
C GLU A 202 -16.86 -4.50 9.04
N GLU A 203 -17.04 -3.22 9.38
CA GLU A 203 -18.23 -2.45 9.07
C GLU A 203 -18.49 -2.21 7.58
N PHE A 204 -17.43 -2.26 6.76
CA PHE A 204 -17.57 -2.02 5.31
C PHE A 204 -17.94 -3.26 4.51
N GLY A 205 -17.75 -4.46 5.05
CA GLY A 205 -18.01 -5.70 4.34
C GLY A 205 -17.16 -5.87 3.08
N GLU A 206 -17.76 -6.38 2.01
CA GLU A 206 -17.12 -6.57 0.71
C GLU A 206 -17.41 -5.39 -0.20
N PHE A 207 -16.37 -4.87 -0.86
CA PHE A 207 -16.46 -3.75 -1.81
C PHE A 207 -16.67 -4.27 -3.24
N GLU A 208 -17.42 -3.50 -4.03
CA GLU A 208 -17.62 -3.74 -5.46
C GLU A 208 -17.03 -2.59 -6.29
N TYR A 209 -16.24 -2.97 -7.31
CA TYR A 209 -15.75 -2.06 -8.33
C TYR A 209 -16.34 -2.47 -9.67
N VAL A 210 -17.09 -1.58 -10.31
CA VAL A 210 -17.82 -1.86 -11.55
C VAL A 210 -17.04 -1.37 -12.75
N LYS A 211 -16.92 -2.23 -13.77
CA LYS A 211 -16.24 -1.90 -15.02
C LYS A 211 -16.98 -0.78 -15.76
N SER A 212 -16.23 0.27 -16.10
CA SER A 212 -16.72 1.36 -16.95
C SER A 212 -17.04 0.84 -18.36
N LYS A 213 -18.10 1.39 -18.95
CA LYS A 213 -18.49 1.09 -20.33
C LYS A 213 -17.59 1.79 -21.33
#